data_116cb4a111b890cef393f8e6e11b3ba0
#
_entry.id   116cb4a111b890cef393f8e6e11b3ba0
#
_cell.length_a   1.000
_cell.length_b   1.000
_cell.length_c   1.000
_cell.angle_alpha   90.00
_cell.angle_beta   90.00
_cell.angle_gamma   90.00
#
_symmetry.space_group_name_H-M   'P 1'
#
loop_
_entity.id
_entity.type
_entity.pdbx_description
1 polymer ?
#
loop_
_entity_poly.entity_id
_entity_poly.type
_entity_poly.pdbx_seq_one_letter_code
_entity_poly.pdbx_strand_id
1 'polypeptide(L)'
;MKPSKTLIAAAVVLASSVATGAFAQTKEQFFPLLSYRTGPYAPNGVPWANGKQDYLKMINARDGGINGVKLTFEECETGYATDRGVECYERLKSRPGVTLFDPQSTGITFALTEKAPVDKIPLLTLGYGLSVAQDGMAFKWNFPYMGSYWTGADILLQHIGKENGGLDKLKGKKIALVYHDSPFGKEPIPLLQERAKMHGFELQLLPVTAPGVEQKATWLQVRQSRPDYVMLWG
;
A
#
# COMPACT_ATOMS: atom_id res chain seq x y z
N MET A 1 34.28 59.33 27.74
CA MET A 1 32.96 59.50 27.15
C MET A 1 32.16 58.17 27.31
N LYS A 2 31.12 58.16 28.12
CA LYS A 2 30.27 56.95 28.29
C LYS A 2 29.25 56.91 27.16
N PRO A 3 29.05 55.78 26.45
CA PRO A 3 28.06 55.69 25.42
C PRO A 3 26.66 55.87 26.02
N SER A 4 25.80 56.64 25.36
CA SER A 4 24.46 56.94 25.84
C SER A 4 23.57 55.68 25.78
N LYS A 5 22.77 55.48 26.85
CA LYS A 5 21.86 54.34 26.98
C LYS A 5 20.84 54.25 25.84
N THR A 6 20.63 55.32 25.09
CA THR A 6 19.71 55.39 23.94
C THR A 6 20.23 54.65 22.69
N LEU A 7 21.56 54.55 22.48
CA LEU A 7 22.15 53.82 21.36
C LEU A 7 22.10 52.31 21.52
N ILE A 8 22.10 51.83 22.78
CA ILE A 8 22.00 50.38 23.06
C ILE A 8 20.57 49.88 22.86
N ALA A 9 19.54 50.67 23.17
CA ALA A 9 18.15 50.30 22.96
C ALA A 9 17.77 50.21 21.46
N ALA A 10 18.33 51.06 20.61
CA ALA A 10 18.10 51.03 19.17
C ALA A 10 18.73 49.78 18.49
N ALA A 11 19.90 49.33 18.96
CA ALA A 11 20.55 48.13 18.43
C ALA A 11 19.81 46.81 18.77
N VAL A 12 19.16 46.74 19.95
CA VAL A 12 18.42 45.57 20.37
C VAL A 12 17.10 45.45 19.62
N VAL A 13 16.43 46.55 19.25
CA VAL A 13 15.20 46.55 18.47
C VAL A 13 15.45 46.17 17.00
N LEU A 14 16.60 46.53 16.42
CA LEU A 14 16.94 46.07 15.06
C LEU A 14 17.37 44.60 15.01
N ALA A 15 17.91 44.03 16.06
CA ALA A 15 18.31 42.62 16.09
C ALA A 15 17.12 41.65 16.24
N SER A 16 16.01 42.12 16.80
CA SER A 16 14.77 41.27 16.98
C SER A 16 13.89 41.24 15.72
N SER A 17 14.12 42.07 14.72
CA SER A 17 13.32 42.06 13.47
C SER A 17 13.88 41.15 12.36
N VAL A 18 15.01 40.47 12.58
CA VAL A 18 15.66 39.61 11.55
C VAL A 18 15.36 38.11 11.82
N ALA A 19 14.70 37.75 12.91
CA ALA A 19 14.54 36.33 13.30
C ALA A 19 13.16 35.71 12.93
N THR A 20 12.31 36.41 12.22
CA THR A 20 11.16 35.77 11.56
C THR A 20 11.53 35.40 10.13
N GLY A 21 12.50 34.47 9.99
CA GLY A 21 12.60 33.67 8.78
C GLY A 21 11.25 32.95 8.63
N ALA A 22 10.34 33.58 7.90
CA ALA A 22 9.15 32.90 7.45
C ALA A 22 9.63 31.67 6.68
N PHE A 23 9.58 30.49 7.31
CA PHE A 23 9.49 29.27 6.54
C PHE A 23 8.29 29.50 5.64
N ALA A 24 8.54 29.76 4.36
CA ALA A 24 7.48 29.84 3.37
C ALA A 24 6.80 28.47 3.38
N GLN A 25 5.77 28.35 4.19
CA GLN A 25 4.93 27.17 4.23
C GLN A 25 4.46 26.99 2.80
N THR A 26 4.82 25.88 2.19
CA THR A 26 4.36 25.55 0.85
C THR A 26 2.85 25.66 0.85
N LYS A 27 2.30 26.58 0.06
CA LYS A 27 0.84 26.82 0.00
C LYS A 27 0.09 25.63 -0.60
N GLU A 28 0.81 24.63 -1.09
CA GLU A 28 0.27 23.46 -1.76
C GLU A 28 1.06 22.20 -1.36
N GLN A 29 0.31 21.10 -1.23
CA GLN A 29 0.85 19.77 -0.99
C GLN A 29 0.49 18.88 -2.17
N PHE A 30 1.47 18.26 -2.80
CA PHE A 30 1.26 17.46 -4.01
C PHE A 30 1.09 15.97 -3.67
N PHE A 31 0.02 15.37 -4.21
CA PHE A 31 -0.29 13.95 -4.12
C PHE A 31 -0.17 13.29 -5.50
N PRO A 32 0.86 12.49 -5.77
CA PRO A 32 0.89 11.65 -6.95
C PRO A 32 -0.18 10.56 -6.85
N LEU A 33 -1.04 10.43 -7.84
CA LEU A 33 -2.10 9.43 -7.87
C LEU A 33 -1.82 8.40 -8.97
N LEU A 34 -1.30 7.23 -8.60
CA LEU A 34 -1.26 6.10 -9.50
C LEU A 34 -2.67 5.53 -9.65
N SER A 35 -3.01 5.11 -10.87
CA SER A 35 -4.32 4.54 -11.17
C SER A 35 -4.22 3.37 -12.16
N TYR A 36 -5.27 2.60 -12.28
CA TYR A 36 -5.44 1.54 -13.28
C TYR A 36 -6.87 1.56 -13.83
N ARG A 37 -7.14 2.62 -14.63
CA ARG A 37 -8.45 2.85 -15.27
C ARG A 37 -8.65 2.02 -16.52
N THR A 38 -7.59 1.38 -17.01
CA THR A 38 -7.57 0.54 -18.21
C THR A 38 -7.12 -0.88 -17.85
N GLY A 39 -7.32 -1.80 -18.80
CA GLY A 39 -6.95 -3.21 -18.60
C GLY A 39 -8.01 -4.02 -17.83
N PRO A 40 -7.68 -5.29 -17.51
CA PRO A 40 -8.66 -6.23 -16.98
C PRO A 40 -9.18 -5.88 -15.57
N TYR A 41 -8.45 -5.07 -14.81
CA TYR A 41 -8.80 -4.66 -13.45
C TYR A 41 -9.48 -3.28 -13.37
N ALA A 42 -9.72 -2.64 -14.51
CA ALA A 42 -10.38 -1.34 -14.60
C ALA A 42 -11.73 -1.24 -13.83
N PRO A 43 -12.57 -2.29 -13.75
CA PRO A 43 -13.80 -2.24 -12.96
C PRO A 43 -13.59 -1.85 -11.49
N ASN A 44 -12.44 -2.21 -10.91
CA ASN A 44 -12.05 -1.78 -9.56
C ASN A 44 -11.26 -0.46 -9.58
N GLY A 45 -10.40 -0.27 -10.58
CA GLY A 45 -9.49 0.87 -10.66
C GLY A 45 -10.20 2.21 -10.91
N VAL A 46 -11.23 2.20 -11.76
CA VAL A 46 -11.99 3.42 -12.10
C VAL A 46 -12.67 4.04 -10.88
N PRO A 47 -13.54 3.33 -10.12
CA PRO A 47 -14.19 3.90 -8.95
C PRO A 47 -13.19 4.28 -7.86
N TRP A 48 -12.12 3.52 -7.68
CA TRP A 48 -11.07 3.85 -6.73
C TRP A 48 -10.38 5.17 -7.06
N ALA A 49 -9.95 5.36 -8.32
CA ALA A 49 -9.30 6.59 -8.76
C ALA A 49 -10.24 7.81 -8.65
N ASN A 50 -11.53 7.63 -8.99
CA ASN A 50 -12.54 8.68 -8.81
C ASN A 50 -12.67 9.08 -7.35
N GLY A 51 -12.84 8.10 -6.45
CA GLY A 51 -12.99 8.36 -5.01
C GLY A 51 -11.81 9.13 -4.42
N LYS A 52 -10.58 8.81 -4.80
CA LYS A 52 -9.38 9.56 -4.37
C LYS A 52 -9.42 11.01 -4.83
N GLN A 53 -9.66 11.24 -6.11
CA GLN A 53 -9.70 12.59 -6.66
C GLN A 53 -10.83 13.41 -6.05
N ASP A 54 -12.02 12.82 -5.94
CA ASP A 54 -13.18 13.50 -5.38
C ASP A 54 -12.97 13.85 -3.92
N TYR A 55 -12.32 12.98 -3.14
CA TYR A 55 -11.97 13.27 -1.76
C TYR A 55 -11.01 14.47 -1.65
N LEU A 56 -9.94 14.51 -2.45
CA LEU A 56 -9.00 15.64 -2.43
C LEU A 56 -9.66 16.95 -2.86
N LYS A 57 -10.52 16.90 -3.90
CA LYS A 57 -11.33 18.07 -4.33
C LYS A 57 -12.29 18.52 -3.24
N MET A 58 -12.95 17.56 -2.58
CA MET A 58 -13.89 17.85 -1.50
C MET A 58 -13.21 18.55 -0.32
N ILE A 59 -12.05 18.05 0.14
CA ILE A 59 -11.28 18.69 1.22
C ILE A 59 -10.89 20.12 0.85
N ASN A 60 -10.43 20.33 -0.39
CA ASN A 60 -10.12 21.69 -0.85
C ASN A 60 -11.35 22.60 -0.89
N ALA A 61 -12.49 22.10 -1.36
CA ALA A 61 -13.72 22.91 -1.49
C ALA A 61 -14.39 23.18 -0.15
N ARG A 62 -14.42 22.18 0.74
CA ARG A 62 -15.10 22.29 2.04
C ARG A 62 -14.25 23.00 3.08
N ASP A 63 -12.95 22.67 3.16
CA ASP A 63 -12.07 23.03 4.27
C ASP A 63 -10.94 24.00 3.84
N GLY A 64 -10.83 24.33 2.54
CA GLY A 64 -9.72 25.11 2.01
C GLY A 64 -8.38 24.38 2.00
N GLY A 65 -8.41 23.03 2.05
CA GLY A 65 -7.25 22.17 2.20
C GLY A 65 -7.07 21.67 3.64
N ILE A 66 -5.87 21.23 3.99
CA ILE A 66 -5.54 20.76 5.34
C ILE A 66 -4.70 21.84 6.03
N ASN A 67 -5.21 22.38 7.12
CA ASN A 67 -4.57 23.48 7.87
C ASN A 67 -4.22 24.69 6.96
N GLY A 68 -5.08 25.01 5.99
CA GLY A 68 -4.86 26.11 5.03
C GLY A 68 -3.88 25.75 3.90
N VAL A 69 -3.40 24.53 3.82
CA VAL A 69 -2.55 24.03 2.73
C VAL A 69 -3.42 23.33 1.70
N LYS A 70 -3.43 23.88 0.47
CA LYS A 70 -4.20 23.31 -0.64
C LYS A 70 -3.59 21.98 -1.10
N LEU A 71 -4.46 21.02 -1.41
CA LEU A 71 -4.07 19.71 -1.95
C LEU A 71 -4.08 19.76 -3.48
N THR A 72 -2.96 19.44 -4.10
CA THR A 72 -2.85 19.29 -5.55
C THR A 72 -2.53 17.84 -5.90
N PHE A 73 -2.89 17.40 -7.09
CA PHE A 73 -2.61 16.05 -7.52
C PHE A 73 -2.41 15.95 -9.04
N GLU A 74 -1.71 14.92 -9.44
CA GLU A 74 -1.60 14.50 -10.84
C GLU A 74 -1.81 13.00 -10.91
N GLU A 75 -2.74 12.57 -11.76
CA GLU A 75 -3.00 11.15 -12.01
C GLU A 75 -2.03 10.60 -13.04
N CYS A 76 -1.51 9.40 -12.78
CA CYS A 76 -0.69 8.64 -13.71
C CYS A 76 -1.23 7.23 -13.87
N GLU A 77 -1.65 6.92 -15.09
CA GLU A 77 -2.28 5.66 -15.45
C GLU A 77 -1.25 4.55 -15.64
N THR A 78 -1.37 3.48 -14.87
CA THR A 78 -0.45 2.35 -14.89
C THR A 78 -0.97 1.14 -15.67
N GLY A 79 -2.28 1.03 -15.87
CA GLY A 79 -2.91 -0.19 -16.39
C GLY A 79 -2.66 -1.42 -15.53
N TYR A 80 -2.29 -1.23 -14.25
CA TYR A 80 -1.85 -2.28 -13.32
C TYR A 80 -0.53 -2.95 -13.71
N ALA A 81 0.26 -2.35 -14.61
CA ALA A 81 1.56 -2.85 -15.06
C ALA A 81 2.70 -2.30 -14.19
N THR A 82 3.62 -3.16 -13.77
CA THR A 82 4.70 -2.79 -12.85
C THR A 82 5.67 -1.80 -13.46
N ASP A 83 6.05 -1.98 -14.71
CA ASP A 83 6.93 -1.09 -15.46
C ASP A 83 6.36 0.33 -15.58
N ARG A 84 5.08 0.45 -15.95
CA ARG A 84 4.38 1.74 -15.99
C ARG A 84 4.27 2.37 -14.59
N GLY A 85 4.05 1.56 -13.55
CA GLY A 85 4.04 2.05 -12.18
C GLY A 85 5.37 2.66 -11.77
N VAL A 86 6.49 2.03 -12.14
CA VAL A 86 7.84 2.57 -11.93
C VAL A 86 8.05 3.86 -12.74
N GLU A 87 7.63 3.89 -14.00
CA GLU A 87 7.70 5.11 -14.83
C GLU A 87 6.92 6.28 -14.21
N CYS A 88 5.68 6.03 -13.75
CA CYS A 88 4.86 7.02 -13.05
C CYS A 88 5.56 7.54 -11.79
N TYR A 89 6.16 6.65 -11.01
CA TYR A 89 6.92 7.02 -9.81
C TYR A 89 8.09 7.93 -10.16
N GLU A 90 8.94 7.53 -11.11
CA GLU A 90 10.13 8.30 -11.51
C GLU A 90 9.76 9.70 -12.04
N ARG A 91 8.65 9.79 -12.79
CA ARG A 91 8.15 11.06 -13.33
C ARG A 91 7.60 11.98 -12.26
N LEU A 92 6.91 11.45 -11.25
CA LEU A 92 6.19 12.26 -10.27
C LEU A 92 6.98 12.52 -8.98
N LYS A 93 7.99 11.70 -8.66
CA LYS A 93 8.75 11.83 -7.40
C LYS A 93 9.53 13.14 -7.25
N SER A 94 9.87 13.79 -8.37
CA SER A 94 10.61 15.07 -8.38
C SER A 94 9.71 16.31 -8.32
N ARG A 95 8.38 16.12 -8.30
CA ARG A 95 7.44 17.23 -8.21
C ARG A 95 7.58 17.95 -6.86
N PRO A 96 7.63 19.29 -6.83
CA PRO A 96 7.67 20.03 -5.58
C PRO A 96 6.50 19.66 -4.65
N GLY A 97 6.80 19.44 -3.37
CA GLY A 97 5.79 19.12 -2.37
C GLY A 97 5.22 17.71 -2.45
N VAL A 98 5.89 16.75 -3.13
CA VAL A 98 5.48 15.35 -3.13
C VAL A 98 5.40 14.83 -1.69
N THR A 99 4.30 14.11 -1.37
CA THR A 99 4.03 13.61 -0.02
C THR A 99 4.43 12.17 0.15
N LEU A 100 3.75 11.31 -0.61
CA LEU A 100 3.84 9.86 -0.51
C LEU A 100 3.38 9.24 -1.83
N PHE A 101 3.65 7.96 -2.03
CA PHE A 101 3.02 7.19 -3.08
C PHE A 101 2.14 6.10 -2.50
N ASP A 102 0.96 5.93 -3.11
CA ASP A 102 0.12 4.76 -2.96
C ASP A 102 0.20 3.96 -4.28
N PRO A 103 1.00 2.89 -4.31
CA PRO A 103 1.28 2.14 -5.55
C PRO A 103 0.07 1.43 -6.16
N GLN A 104 -0.97 1.10 -5.38
CA GLN A 104 -2.22 0.41 -5.76
C GLN A 104 -2.05 -0.98 -6.38
N SER A 105 -0.85 -1.50 -6.41
CA SER A 105 -0.52 -2.82 -6.95
C SER A 105 0.59 -3.45 -6.12
N THR A 106 0.46 -4.73 -5.80
CA THR A 106 1.50 -5.49 -5.10
C THR A 106 2.80 -5.52 -5.91
N GLY A 107 2.72 -5.74 -7.22
CA GLY A 107 3.90 -5.73 -8.08
C GLY A 107 4.61 -4.38 -8.13
N ILE A 108 3.86 -3.28 -8.21
CA ILE A 108 4.43 -1.93 -8.16
C ILE A 108 5.03 -1.66 -6.79
N THR A 109 4.36 -2.06 -5.69
CA THR A 109 4.91 -1.92 -4.33
C THR A 109 6.26 -2.61 -4.20
N PHE A 110 6.40 -3.85 -4.71
CA PHE A 110 7.67 -4.57 -4.67
C PHE A 110 8.77 -3.80 -5.41
N ALA A 111 8.48 -3.33 -6.62
CA ALA A 111 9.45 -2.60 -7.42
C ALA A 111 9.88 -1.25 -6.80
N LEU A 112 9.00 -0.61 -6.00
CA LEU A 112 9.28 0.67 -5.37
C LEU A 112 9.88 0.55 -3.96
N THR A 113 9.82 -0.63 -3.34
CA THR A 113 10.26 -0.84 -1.94
C THR A 113 11.72 -0.45 -1.72
N GLU A 114 12.62 -0.73 -2.66
CA GLU A 114 14.03 -0.35 -2.56
C GLU A 114 14.29 1.10 -2.96
N LYS A 115 13.40 1.72 -3.74
CA LYS A 115 13.51 3.11 -4.19
C LYS A 115 13.08 4.09 -3.10
N ALA A 116 12.02 3.77 -2.38
CA ALA A 116 11.43 4.62 -1.35
C ALA A 116 12.42 5.15 -0.30
N PRO A 117 13.32 4.34 0.29
CA PRO A 117 14.31 4.83 1.25
C PRO A 117 15.39 5.72 0.61
N VAL A 118 15.75 5.47 -0.65
CA VAL A 118 16.73 6.28 -1.39
C VAL A 118 16.17 7.68 -1.67
N ASP A 119 14.93 7.72 -2.14
CA ASP A 119 14.24 8.96 -2.49
C ASP A 119 13.62 9.65 -1.25
N LYS A 120 13.57 8.96 -0.10
CA LYS A 120 12.93 9.41 1.16
C LYS A 120 11.45 9.76 0.97
N ILE A 121 10.75 8.96 0.17
CA ILE A 121 9.33 9.13 -0.10
C ILE A 121 8.59 7.88 0.43
N PRO A 122 7.65 8.04 1.37
CA PRO A 122 6.92 6.91 1.92
C PRO A 122 6.02 6.23 0.89
N LEU A 123 5.94 4.89 0.98
CA LEU A 123 4.91 4.09 0.31
C LEU A 123 3.81 3.79 1.32
N LEU A 124 2.62 4.24 1.05
CA LEU A 124 1.44 4.02 1.89
C LEU A 124 0.52 2.99 1.21
N THR A 125 0.30 1.84 1.83
CA THR A 125 -0.55 0.79 1.30
C THR A 125 -1.71 0.46 2.22
N LEU A 126 -2.86 0.08 1.64
CA LEU A 126 -4.08 -0.29 2.39
C LEU A 126 -4.06 -1.72 2.94
N GLY A 127 -2.87 -2.36 2.99
CA GLY A 127 -2.75 -3.78 3.36
C GLY A 127 -2.41 -4.68 2.18
N TYR A 128 -2.39 -4.14 0.98
CA TYR A 128 -1.80 -4.79 -0.18
C TYR A 128 -0.28 -4.57 -0.21
N GLY A 129 0.42 -5.29 -1.07
CA GLY A 129 1.85 -5.15 -1.29
C GLY A 129 2.66 -6.15 -0.50
N LEU A 130 3.81 -5.75 -0.02
CA LEU A 130 4.78 -6.63 0.63
C LEU A 130 4.37 -6.90 2.09
N SER A 131 3.89 -8.11 2.39
CA SER A 131 3.41 -8.46 3.74
C SER A 131 4.52 -8.41 4.80
N VAL A 132 5.75 -8.78 4.44
CA VAL A 132 6.92 -8.69 5.34
C VAL A 132 7.25 -7.24 5.74
N ALA A 133 6.75 -6.25 5.00
CA ALA A 133 6.94 -4.83 5.32
C ALA A 133 6.22 -4.37 6.61
N GLN A 134 5.48 -5.26 7.28
CA GLN A 134 5.03 -5.04 8.66
C GLN A 134 6.21 -4.93 9.65
N ASP A 135 7.37 -5.49 9.30
CA ASP A 135 8.60 -5.21 10.05
C ASP A 135 9.13 -3.81 9.71
N GLY A 136 8.65 -2.81 10.42
CA GLY A 136 9.06 -1.41 10.26
C GLY A 136 10.52 -1.13 10.61
N MET A 137 11.24 -2.07 11.25
CA MET A 137 12.68 -1.94 11.48
C MET A 137 13.47 -2.22 10.19
N ALA A 138 13.01 -3.19 9.39
CA ALA A 138 13.59 -3.52 8.09
C ALA A 138 13.07 -2.59 6.98
N PHE A 139 11.77 -2.32 6.96
CA PHE A 139 11.08 -1.59 5.87
C PHE A 139 10.59 -0.21 6.31
N LYS A 140 11.52 0.68 6.66
CA LYS A 140 11.25 1.99 7.27
C LYS A 140 10.42 2.96 6.42
N TRP A 141 10.26 2.69 5.13
CA TRP A 141 9.56 3.56 4.18
C TRP A 141 8.29 2.94 3.59
N ASN A 142 7.92 1.73 4.03
CA ASN A 142 6.68 1.08 3.67
C ASN A 142 5.71 1.13 4.85
N PHE A 143 4.50 1.61 4.61
CA PHE A 143 3.47 1.82 5.65
C PHE A 143 2.17 1.09 5.29
N PRO A 144 2.07 -0.23 5.56
CA PRO A 144 0.84 -1.00 5.38
C PRO A 144 -0.10 -0.76 6.57
N TYR A 145 -0.93 0.28 6.51
CA TYR A 145 -1.65 0.77 7.70
C TYR A 145 -2.94 0.02 8.04
N MET A 146 -3.47 -0.83 7.16
CA MET A 146 -4.65 -1.66 7.44
C MET A 146 -4.34 -3.15 7.67
N GLY A 147 -3.08 -3.50 7.87
CA GLY A 147 -2.61 -4.88 8.01
C GLY A 147 -1.88 -5.39 6.77
N SER A 148 -1.90 -6.70 6.57
CA SER A 148 -1.25 -7.32 5.41
C SER A 148 -2.04 -8.53 4.90
N TYR A 149 -1.61 -9.07 3.77
CA TYR A 149 -2.15 -10.33 3.26
C TYR A 149 -1.90 -11.50 4.20
N TRP A 150 -0.80 -11.50 4.94
CA TRP A 150 -0.55 -12.52 5.96
C TRP A 150 -1.59 -12.46 7.07
N THR A 151 -1.91 -11.28 7.56
CA THR A 151 -2.99 -11.12 8.55
C THR A 151 -4.32 -11.63 8.02
N GLY A 152 -4.67 -11.28 6.77
CA GLY A 152 -5.91 -11.74 6.13
C GLY A 152 -5.96 -13.26 5.98
N ALA A 153 -4.87 -13.87 5.50
CA ALA A 153 -4.78 -15.32 5.32
C ALA A 153 -4.83 -16.08 6.66
N ASP A 154 -4.17 -15.55 7.70
CA ASP A 154 -4.21 -16.15 9.03
C ASP A 154 -5.62 -16.08 9.67
N ILE A 155 -6.32 -14.96 9.48
CA ILE A 155 -7.73 -14.84 9.94
C ILE A 155 -8.63 -15.88 9.26
N LEU A 156 -8.49 -16.08 7.94
CA LEU A 156 -9.24 -17.12 7.22
C LEU A 156 -8.93 -18.51 7.77
N LEU A 157 -7.66 -18.81 8.03
CA LEU A 157 -7.27 -20.10 8.62
C LEU A 157 -7.80 -20.28 10.04
N GLN A 158 -7.77 -19.24 10.86
CA GLN A 158 -8.36 -19.25 12.20
C GLN A 158 -9.87 -19.48 12.16
N HIS A 159 -10.57 -18.89 11.17
CA HIS A 159 -11.99 -19.18 10.96
C HIS A 159 -12.23 -20.64 10.64
N ILE A 160 -11.47 -21.23 9.70
CA ILE A 160 -11.53 -22.67 9.41
C ILE A 160 -11.26 -23.50 10.67
N GLY A 161 -10.25 -23.13 11.46
CA GLY A 161 -9.94 -23.78 12.72
C GLY A 161 -11.11 -23.73 13.70
N LYS A 162 -11.74 -22.56 13.85
CA LYS A 162 -12.91 -22.39 14.72
C LYS A 162 -14.08 -23.28 14.32
N GLU A 163 -14.38 -23.38 13.03
CA GLU A 163 -15.42 -24.27 12.51
C GLU A 163 -15.14 -25.78 12.79
N ASN A 164 -13.87 -26.15 13.00
CA ASN A 164 -13.46 -27.49 13.34
C ASN A 164 -13.28 -27.74 14.86
N GLY A 165 -13.50 -26.73 15.69
CA GLY A 165 -13.31 -26.83 17.14
C GLY A 165 -11.88 -26.55 17.60
N GLY A 166 -11.03 -25.99 16.76
CA GLY A 166 -9.67 -25.53 17.05
C GLY A 166 -8.69 -25.78 15.92
N LEU A 167 -7.59 -25.03 15.88
CA LEU A 167 -6.55 -25.21 14.87
C LEU A 167 -5.84 -26.56 14.97
N ASP A 168 -5.80 -27.16 16.17
CA ASP A 168 -5.30 -28.52 16.43
C ASP A 168 -6.13 -29.61 15.72
N LYS A 169 -7.38 -29.33 15.39
CA LYS A 169 -8.29 -30.22 14.67
C LYS A 169 -8.09 -30.20 13.14
N LEU A 170 -7.21 -29.34 12.65
CA LEU A 170 -6.88 -29.28 11.24
C LEU A 170 -5.91 -30.38 10.80
N LYS A 171 -5.32 -31.12 11.74
CA LYS A 171 -4.38 -32.21 11.42
C LYS A 171 -5.02 -33.23 10.47
N GLY A 172 -4.36 -33.47 9.34
CA GLY A 172 -4.83 -34.37 8.29
C GLY A 172 -5.93 -33.83 7.37
N LYS A 173 -6.42 -32.62 7.61
CA LYS A 173 -7.31 -31.91 6.68
C LYS A 173 -6.56 -31.48 5.44
N LYS A 174 -7.26 -31.40 4.32
CA LYS A 174 -6.73 -30.87 3.06
C LYS A 174 -7.34 -29.50 2.78
N ILE A 175 -6.50 -28.46 2.71
CA ILE A 175 -6.88 -27.07 2.41
C ILE A 175 -6.27 -26.69 1.08
N ALA A 176 -7.08 -26.31 0.10
CA ALA A 176 -6.63 -25.80 -1.18
C ALA A 176 -6.62 -24.27 -1.15
N LEU A 177 -5.50 -23.67 -1.51
CA LEU A 177 -5.42 -22.25 -1.86
C LEU A 177 -5.53 -22.12 -3.37
N VAL A 178 -6.67 -21.62 -3.85
CA VAL A 178 -6.86 -21.19 -5.24
C VAL A 178 -6.47 -19.72 -5.30
N TYR A 179 -5.39 -19.43 -6.00
CA TYR A 179 -4.80 -18.08 -5.97
C TYR A 179 -4.49 -17.54 -7.37
N HIS A 180 -4.60 -16.23 -7.50
CA HIS A 180 -4.20 -15.51 -8.72
C HIS A 180 -2.68 -15.59 -8.90
N ASP A 181 -2.18 -16.07 -10.04
CA ASP A 181 -0.74 -16.23 -10.30
C ASP A 181 -0.07 -14.88 -10.59
N SER A 182 0.17 -14.14 -9.53
CA SER A 182 0.80 -12.83 -9.53
C SER A 182 1.50 -12.57 -8.20
N PRO A 183 2.27 -11.49 -8.05
CA PRO A 183 2.82 -11.08 -6.76
C PRO A 183 1.75 -11.02 -5.65
N PHE A 184 0.56 -10.48 -5.96
CA PHE A 184 -0.58 -10.44 -5.03
C PHE A 184 -1.00 -11.83 -4.55
N GLY A 185 -1.27 -12.73 -5.48
CA GLY A 185 -1.81 -14.06 -5.14
C GLY A 185 -0.80 -14.96 -4.41
N LYS A 186 0.50 -14.70 -4.57
CA LYS A 186 1.58 -15.46 -3.94
C LYS A 186 1.91 -15.02 -2.51
N GLU A 187 1.49 -13.84 -2.11
CA GLU A 187 1.81 -13.27 -0.78
C GLU A 187 1.40 -14.17 0.41
N PRO A 188 0.21 -14.80 0.45
CA PRO A 188 -0.17 -15.62 1.59
C PRO A 188 0.55 -16.98 1.66
N ILE A 189 1.21 -17.42 0.58
CA ILE A 189 1.79 -18.79 0.49
C ILE A 189 2.80 -19.09 1.61
N PRO A 190 3.81 -18.24 1.88
CA PRO A 190 4.80 -18.54 2.92
C PRO A 190 4.16 -18.74 4.30
N LEU A 191 3.22 -17.89 4.66
CA LEU A 191 2.48 -18.00 5.92
C LEU A 191 1.69 -19.31 5.98
N LEU A 192 0.91 -19.62 4.95
CA LEU A 192 0.07 -20.82 4.93
C LEU A 192 0.91 -22.10 4.94
N GLN A 193 2.09 -22.11 4.31
CA GLN A 193 3.04 -23.21 4.39
C GLN A 193 3.58 -23.41 5.81
N GLU A 194 3.90 -22.33 6.52
CA GLU A 194 4.31 -22.37 7.92
C GLU A 194 3.18 -22.92 8.79
N ARG A 195 1.97 -22.41 8.63
CA ARG A 195 0.78 -22.86 9.38
C ARG A 195 0.42 -24.33 9.08
N ALA A 196 0.60 -24.78 7.84
CA ALA A 196 0.40 -26.18 7.46
C ALA A 196 1.35 -27.11 8.23
N LYS A 197 2.62 -26.72 8.33
CA LYS A 197 3.60 -27.48 9.16
C LYS A 197 3.23 -27.45 10.64
N MET A 198 2.80 -26.31 11.15
CA MET A 198 2.50 -26.11 12.57
C MET A 198 1.26 -26.92 13.01
N HIS A 199 0.20 -26.93 12.19
CA HIS A 199 -1.08 -27.54 12.53
C HIS A 199 -1.33 -28.89 11.85
N GLY A 200 -0.41 -29.34 10.98
CA GLY A 200 -0.44 -30.67 10.37
C GLY A 200 -1.51 -30.86 9.29
N PHE A 201 -1.98 -29.81 8.64
CA PHE A 201 -2.87 -29.94 7.49
C PHE A 201 -2.07 -29.99 6.17
N GLU A 202 -2.67 -30.60 5.14
CA GLU A 202 -2.14 -30.61 3.78
C GLU A 202 -2.54 -29.33 3.07
N LEU A 203 -1.56 -28.53 2.63
CA LEU A 203 -1.81 -27.33 1.83
C LEU A 203 -1.58 -27.65 0.35
N GLN A 204 -2.64 -27.48 -0.46
CA GLN A 204 -2.57 -27.62 -1.91
C GLN A 204 -2.57 -26.22 -2.55
N LEU A 205 -1.58 -25.93 -3.39
CA LEU A 205 -1.45 -24.64 -4.09
C LEU A 205 -1.96 -24.79 -5.52
N LEU A 206 -3.00 -24.04 -5.86
CA LEU A 206 -3.69 -24.11 -7.16
C LEU A 206 -3.72 -22.73 -7.82
N PRO A 207 -2.75 -22.44 -8.71
CA PRO A 207 -2.69 -21.14 -9.40
C PRO A 207 -3.81 -20.98 -10.43
N VAL A 208 -4.28 -19.74 -10.57
CA VAL A 208 -5.09 -19.28 -11.70
C VAL A 208 -4.27 -18.26 -12.47
N THR A 209 -4.00 -18.54 -13.72
CA THR A 209 -3.18 -17.67 -14.57
C THR A 209 -3.79 -16.27 -14.70
N ALA A 210 -2.96 -15.24 -14.51
CA ALA A 210 -3.39 -13.85 -14.67
C ALA A 210 -3.93 -13.60 -16.11
N PRO A 211 -4.98 -12.84 -16.29
CA PRO A 211 -5.75 -12.04 -15.33
C PRO A 211 -6.92 -12.78 -14.66
N GLY A 212 -6.95 -14.10 -14.65
CA GLY A 212 -7.95 -14.89 -13.94
C GLY A 212 -9.15 -15.34 -14.79
N VAL A 213 -9.08 -15.23 -16.12
CA VAL A 213 -10.17 -15.61 -17.03
C VAL A 213 -10.26 -17.13 -17.19
N GLU A 214 -9.12 -17.78 -17.43
CA GLU A 214 -9.04 -19.22 -17.66
C GLU A 214 -8.83 -19.98 -16.33
N GLN A 215 -9.90 -20.60 -15.83
CA GLN A 215 -9.94 -21.26 -14.52
C GLN A 215 -10.26 -22.75 -14.59
N LYS A 216 -10.64 -23.26 -15.78
CA LYS A 216 -11.16 -24.62 -15.93
C LYS A 216 -10.23 -25.71 -15.39
N ALA A 217 -8.94 -25.61 -15.69
CA ALA A 217 -7.94 -26.58 -15.22
C ALA A 217 -7.81 -26.58 -13.69
N THR A 218 -7.80 -25.40 -13.08
CA THR A 218 -7.71 -25.22 -11.63
C THR A 218 -8.92 -25.84 -10.92
N TRP A 219 -10.14 -25.56 -11.40
CA TRP A 219 -11.35 -26.12 -10.82
C TRP A 219 -11.47 -27.64 -11.05
N LEU A 220 -10.91 -28.17 -12.15
CA LEU A 220 -10.81 -29.61 -12.34
C LEU A 220 -9.91 -30.25 -11.28
N GLN A 221 -8.77 -29.63 -10.95
CA GLN A 221 -7.87 -30.09 -9.89
C GLN A 221 -8.56 -30.06 -8.52
N VAL A 222 -9.31 -29.01 -8.19
CA VAL A 222 -10.11 -28.94 -6.95
C VAL A 222 -11.09 -30.12 -6.88
N ARG A 223 -11.82 -30.42 -7.98
CA ARG A 223 -12.74 -31.55 -8.04
C ARG A 223 -12.07 -32.91 -7.85
N GLN A 224 -10.87 -33.07 -8.40
CA GLN A 224 -10.11 -34.32 -8.32
C GLN A 224 -9.50 -34.52 -6.93
N SER A 225 -8.93 -33.47 -6.35
CA SER A 225 -8.25 -33.54 -5.05
C SER A 225 -9.21 -33.55 -3.86
N ARG A 226 -10.45 -33.07 -4.05
CA ARG A 226 -11.50 -32.99 -3.03
C ARG A 226 -11.01 -32.46 -1.70
N PRO A 227 -10.53 -31.21 -1.63
CA PRO A 227 -10.09 -30.62 -0.38
C PRO A 227 -11.27 -30.45 0.59
N ASP A 228 -10.98 -30.49 1.89
CA ASP A 228 -11.97 -30.19 2.93
C ASP A 228 -12.39 -28.70 2.88
N TYR A 229 -11.46 -27.83 2.53
CA TYR A 229 -11.67 -26.38 2.41
C TYR A 229 -10.97 -25.81 1.18
N VAL A 230 -11.57 -24.79 0.61
CA VAL A 230 -10.99 -23.97 -0.45
C VAL A 230 -10.88 -22.54 0.04
N MET A 231 -9.66 -22.03 0.10
CA MET A 231 -9.38 -20.61 0.28
C MET A 231 -9.25 -20.00 -1.11
N LEU A 232 -10.11 -19.03 -1.43
CA LEU A 232 -10.05 -18.30 -2.70
C LEU A 232 -9.32 -16.98 -2.49
N TRP A 233 -8.22 -16.77 -3.22
CA TRP A 233 -7.38 -15.58 -3.14
C TRP A 233 -7.22 -14.95 -4.52
N GLY A 234 -8.18 -14.08 -4.88
CA GLY A 234 -8.30 -13.45 -6.19
C GLY A 234 -8.88 -12.06 -6.15
#